data_562317e5ae869119698ebf908077fd1a
#
_entry.id   562317e5ae869119698ebf908077fd1a
#
_cell.length_a   1.000
_cell.length_b   1.000
_cell.length_c   1.000
_cell.angle_alpha   90.00
_cell.angle_beta   90.00
_cell.angle_gamma   90.00
#
_symmetry.space_group_name_H-M   'P 1'
#
loop_
_entity.id
_entity.type
_entity.pdbx_description
1 polymer ?
#
loop_
_entity_poly.entity_id
_entity_poly.type
_entity_poly.pdbx_seq_one_letter_code
_entity_poly.pdbx_strand_id
1 'polypeptide(L)'
;MQMKNFALLILLFLAVNVNAQKESIQLKNALVVGQLDKEEDRYSLEINLTELLTDAGIKAVPSLNILKLGEDASILATDSIQKIVAAKGIDTYVLVSVRGYDKKFKKTYRRDELKTALNAGNLFPIYRDEVVSVSFEFMFYRNGQFIGSDIIKCGNVSSRDTVIKRFRKILKKRIEKSWK
;
A
#
# COMPACT_ATOMS: atom_id res chain seq x y z
N MET A 1 -50.63 -13.72 25.67
CA MET A 1 -49.37 -13.06 26.09
C MET A 1 -48.14 -13.52 25.31
N GLN A 2 -48.28 -14.09 24.09
CA GLN A 2 -47.18 -14.63 23.27
C GLN A 2 -46.78 -13.78 22.05
N MET A 3 -47.62 -12.84 21.63
CA MET A 3 -47.32 -12.01 20.42
C MET A 3 -46.31 -10.88 20.64
N LYS A 4 -46.13 -10.41 21.87
CA LYS A 4 -45.16 -9.30 22.16
C LYS A 4 -43.70 -9.72 22.06
N ASN A 5 -43.39 -10.99 22.34
CA ASN A 5 -42.01 -11.49 22.31
C ASN A 5 -41.52 -11.81 20.87
N PHE A 6 -42.47 -12.05 19.93
CA PHE A 6 -42.11 -12.31 18.54
C PHE A 6 -41.69 -11.04 17.79
N ALA A 7 -42.34 -9.91 18.10
CA ALA A 7 -41.98 -8.61 17.53
C ALA A 7 -40.59 -8.12 18.00
N LEU A 8 -40.21 -8.43 19.25
CA LEU A 8 -38.91 -8.08 19.79
C LEU A 8 -37.76 -8.85 19.13
N LEU A 9 -38.00 -10.12 18.75
CA LEU A 9 -37.00 -10.96 18.07
C LEU A 9 -36.72 -10.47 16.64
N ILE A 10 -37.75 -9.97 15.93
CA ILE A 10 -37.60 -9.44 14.56
C ILE A 10 -36.82 -8.11 14.57
N LEU A 11 -36.99 -7.28 15.60
CA LEU A 11 -36.24 -6.02 15.73
C LEU A 11 -34.76 -6.26 15.99
N LEU A 12 -34.39 -7.34 16.69
CA LEU A 12 -32.99 -7.69 16.93
C LEU A 12 -32.27 -8.17 15.66
N PHE A 13 -32.98 -8.80 14.72
CA PHE A 13 -32.39 -9.26 13.46
C PHE A 13 -32.17 -8.15 12.43
N LEU A 14 -32.84 -7.01 12.56
CA LEU A 14 -32.65 -5.85 11.66
C LEU A 14 -31.46 -4.98 12.03
N ALA A 15 -30.87 -5.15 13.20
CA ALA A 15 -29.76 -4.32 13.69
C ALA A 15 -28.35 -4.83 13.27
N VAL A 16 -28.25 -5.96 12.56
CA VAL A 16 -26.94 -6.55 12.18
C VAL A 16 -26.70 -6.45 10.68
N ASN A 17 -27.21 -5.40 10.03
CA ASN A 17 -26.60 -4.97 8.77
C ASN A 17 -25.36 -4.12 9.11
N VAL A 18 -24.32 -4.74 9.65
CA VAL A 18 -22.98 -4.18 9.62
C VAL A 18 -22.61 -4.15 8.14
N ASN A 19 -22.88 -3.02 7.50
CA ASN A 19 -22.26 -2.67 6.25
C ASN A 19 -20.76 -2.79 6.48
N ALA A 20 -20.16 -3.87 5.99
CA ALA A 20 -18.73 -3.93 5.76
C ALA A 20 -18.43 -2.91 4.65
N GLN A 21 -18.49 -1.64 5.03
CA GLN A 21 -18.10 -0.52 4.20
C GLN A 21 -16.64 -0.83 3.86
N LYS A 22 -16.41 -1.16 2.60
CA LYS A 22 -15.07 -1.33 2.05
C LYS A 22 -14.37 0.00 2.26
N GLU A 23 -13.62 0.12 3.37
CA GLU A 23 -12.92 1.34 3.72
C GLU A 23 -12.04 1.73 2.53
N SER A 24 -12.46 2.77 1.81
CA SER A 24 -11.64 3.45 0.84
C SER A 24 -10.52 4.14 1.61
N ILE A 25 -9.29 4.01 1.14
CA ILE A 25 -8.11 4.61 1.78
C ILE A 25 -8.18 6.14 1.72
N GLN A 26 -8.96 6.69 0.76
CA GLN A 26 -9.11 8.15 0.52
C GLN A 26 -7.74 8.84 0.45
N LEU A 27 -6.90 8.35 -0.44
CA LEU A 27 -5.56 8.86 -0.62
C LEU A 27 -5.61 10.20 -1.37
N LYS A 28 -5.17 11.27 -0.72
CA LYS A 28 -5.10 12.63 -1.30
C LYS A 28 -3.69 13.03 -1.70
N ASN A 29 -2.73 12.53 -0.95
CA ASN A 29 -1.31 12.78 -1.17
C ASN A 29 -0.50 11.55 -0.72
N ALA A 30 0.74 11.40 -1.20
CA ALA A 30 1.58 10.28 -0.86
C ALA A 30 3.08 10.57 -0.95
N LEU A 31 3.83 10.12 0.06
CA LEU A 31 5.25 9.78 -0.08
C LEU A 31 5.32 8.29 -0.42
N VAL A 32 5.81 7.96 -1.60
CA VAL A 32 5.97 6.57 -2.06
C VAL A 32 7.32 6.04 -1.60
N VAL A 33 7.32 4.92 -0.89
CA VAL A 33 8.53 4.28 -0.34
C VAL A 33 8.62 2.84 -0.83
N GLY A 34 9.56 2.55 -1.70
CA GLY A 34 9.85 1.19 -2.17
C GLY A 34 10.73 0.44 -1.17
N GLN A 35 10.28 -0.74 -0.73
CA GLN A 35 11.03 -1.64 0.14
C GLN A 35 11.44 -2.88 -0.67
N LEU A 36 12.58 -2.76 -1.35
CA LEU A 36 13.11 -3.78 -2.27
C LEU A 36 14.61 -3.96 -2.02
N ASP A 37 15.13 -5.13 -2.34
CA ASP A 37 16.55 -5.47 -2.12
C ASP A 37 17.49 -4.77 -3.10
N LYS A 38 17.01 -4.45 -4.32
CA LYS A 38 17.79 -3.77 -5.36
C LYS A 38 17.35 -2.32 -5.52
N GLU A 39 18.31 -1.40 -5.51
CA GLU A 39 18.02 0.03 -5.71
C GLU A 39 17.34 0.34 -7.04
N GLU A 40 17.74 -0.35 -8.12
CA GLU A 40 17.13 -0.21 -9.44
C GLU A 40 15.63 -0.57 -9.43
N ASP A 41 15.28 -1.62 -8.69
CA ASP A 41 13.90 -2.05 -8.52
C ASP A 41 13.11 -1.06 -7.69
N ARG A 42 13.70 -0.55 -6.60
CA ARG A 42 13.15 0.50 -5.77
C ARG A 42 12.86 1.75 -6.59
N TYR A 43 13.88 2.25 -7.33
CA TYR A 43 13.72 3.41 -8.21
C TYR A 43 12.59 3.22 -9.21
N SER A 44 12.62 2.11 -9.94
CA SER A 44 11.60 1.79 -10.94
C SER A 44 10.19 1.75 -10.36
N LEU A 45 10.03 1.10 -9.20
CA LEU A 45 8.72 0.94 -8.56
C LEU A 45 8.19 2.27 -8.01
N GLU A 46 9.04 3.06 -7.33
CA GLU A 46 8.65 4.35 -6.78
C GLU A 46 8.23 5.33 -7.88
N ILE A 47 8.98 5.42 -8.98
CA ILE A 47 8.63 6.30 -10.11
C ILE A 47 7.31 5.86 -10.75
N ASN A 48 7.17 4.56 -11.07
CA ASN A 48 5.94 4.05 -11.70
C ASN A 48 4.70 4.26 -10.82
N LEU A 49 4.80 4.05 -9.50
CA LEU A 49 3.69 4.27 -8.58
C LEU A 49 3.38 5.76 -8.43
N THR A 50 4.40 6.61 -8.32
CA THR A 50 4.24 8.07 -8.25
C THR A 50 3.52 8.62 -9.49
N GLU A 51 3.92 8.20 -10.69
CA GLU A 51 3.25 8.58 -11.94
C GLU A 51 1.77 8.18 -11.92
N LEU A 52 1.47 6.91 -11.57
CA LEU A 52 0.09 6.42 -11.54
C LEU A 52 -0.80 7.16 -10.52
N LEU A 53 -0.25 7.53 -9.38
CA LEU A 53 -0.96 8.33 -8.38
C LEU A 53 -1.20 9.75 -8.90
N THR A 54 -0.20 10.37 -9.52
CA THR A 54 -0.29 11.71 -10.09
C THR A 54 -1.31 11.76 -11.24
N ASP A 55 -1.29 10.79 -12.14
CA ASP A 55 -2.28 10.63 -13.21
C ASP A 55 -3.71 10.50 -12.67
N ALA A 56 -3.88 9.92 -11.49
CA ALA A 56 -5.16 9.81 -10.79
C ALA A 56 -5.55 11.10 -10.02
N GLY A 57 -4.75 12.15 -10.07
CA GLY A 57 -4.97 13.42 -9.37
C GLY A 57 -4.55 13.39 -7.88
N ILE A 58 -3.75 12.41 -7.48
CA ILE A 58 -3.21 12.30 -6.12
C ILE A 58 -1.79 12.89 -6.13
N LYS A 59 -1.54 13.92 -5.29
CA LYS A 59 -0.20 14.50 -5.16
C LYS A 59 0.76 13.44 -4.63
N ALA A 60 1.75 13.02 -5.41
CA ALA A 60 2.69 12.00 -5.00
C ALA A 60 4.15 12.41 -5.22
N VAL A 61 5.03 11.95 -4.34
CA VAL A 61 6.48 12.19 -4.39
C VAL A 61 7.18 10.86 -4.06
N PRO A 62 8.20 10.44 -4.83
CA PRO A 62 8.99 9.27 -4.46
C PRO A 62 9.91 9.60 -3.29
N SER A 63 10.18 8.62 -2.44
CA SER A 63 11.08 8.79 -1.28
C SER A 63 12.51 9.14 -1.69
N LEU A 64 12.90 8.79 -2.90
CA LEU A 64 14.18 9.15 -3.52
C LEU A 64 14.44 10.66 -3.63
N ASN A 65 13.40 11.48 -3.59
CA ASN A 65 13.52 12.94 -3.56
C ASN A 65 13.83 13.50 -2.15
N ILE A 66 13.87 12.62 -1.14
CA ILE A 66 14.08 12.97 0.26
C ILE A 66 15.28 12.22 0.83
N LEU A 67 15.37 10.93 0.53
CA LEU A 67 16.49 10.07 0.95
C LEU A 67 17.65 10.18 -0.05
N LYS A 68 18.85 10.28 0.47
CA LYS A 68 20.05 10.11 -0.35
C LYS A 68 20.24 8.64 -0.71
N LEU A 69 21.01 8.40 -1.75
CA LEU A 69 21.38 7.06 -2.17
C LEU A 69 22.07 6.31 -1.01
N GLY A 70 21.60 5.11 -0.70
CA GLY A 70 22.14 4.28 0.39
C GLY A 70 21.69 4.65 1.81
N GLU A 71 20.87 5.70 1.98
CA GLU A 71 20.29 6.01 3.29
C GLU A 71 19.22 4.99 3.69
N ASP A 72 19.18 4.67 4.99
CA ASP A 72 18.19 3.78 5.58
C ASP A 72 16.80 4.43 5.54
N ALA A 73 15.79 3.67 5.09
CA ALA A 73 14.42 4.14 5.01
C ALA A 73 13.82 4.53 6.38
N SER A 74 14.37 4.02 7.49
CA SER A 74 13.93 4.38 8.85
C SER A 74 14.06 5.87 9.17
N ILE A 75 14.97 6.57 8.48
CA ILE A 75 15.15 8.03 8.59
C ILE A 75 13.83 8.76 8.26
N LEU A 76 13.00 8.22 7.37
CA LEU A 76 11.69 8.79 7.03
C LEU A 76 10.72 8.85 8.21
N ALA A 77 10.96 8.08 9.28
CA ALA A 77 10.18 8.11 10.51
C ALA A 77 10.71 9.11 11.55
N THR A 78 11.81 9.81 11.27
CA THR A 78 12.32 10.84 12.18
C THR A 78 11.50 12.12 12.11
N ASP A 79 11.34 12.81 13.24
CA ASP A 79 10.53 14.05 13.34
C ASP A 79 10.99 15.12 12.35
N SER A 80 12.30 15.24 12.13
CA SER A 80 12.88 16.21 11.19
C SER A 80 12.42 15.95 9.76
N ILE A 81 12.50 14.71 9.31
CA ILE A 81 12.08 14.33 7.95
C ILE A 81 10.53 14.39 7.82
N GLN A 82 9.80 13.97 8.84
CA GLN A 82 8.33 14.08 8.82
C GLN A 82 7.89 15.56 8.69
N LYS A 83 8.56 16.49 9.35
CA LYS A 83 8.30 17.93 9.17
C LYS A 83 8.59 18.41 7.75
N ILE A 84 9.67 17.94 7.13
CA ILE A 84 10.01 18.28 5.73
C ILE A 84 8.94 17.73 4.78
N VAL A 85 8.49 16.50 4.99
CA VAL A 85 7.43 15.85 4.20
C VAL A 85 6.11 16.61 4.37
N ALA A 86 5.74 16.94 5.60
CA ALA A 86 4.54 17.71 5.91
C ALA A 86 4.57 19.12 5.30
N ALA A 87 5.71 19.81 5.30
CA ALA A 87 5.89 21.10 4.66
C ALA A 87 5.69 21.05 3.14
N LYS A 88 5.87 19.89 2.52
CA LYS A 88 5.52 19.63 1.10
C LYS A 88 4.02 19.35 0.90
N GLY A 89 3.20 19.37 1.97
CA GLY A 89 1.78 19.05 1.94
C GLY A 89 1.50 17.57 1.80
N ILE A 90 2.36 16.71 2.33
CA ILE A 90 2.22 15.25 2.32
C ILE A 90 2.05 14.78 3.76
N ASP A 91 0.97 14.07 4.02
CA ASP A 91 0.63 13.49 5.33
C ASP A 91 0.60 11.95 5.31
N THR A 92 0.64 11.36 4.12
CA THR A 92 0.45 9.92 3.94
C THR A 92 1.69 9.27 3.33
N TYR A 93 2.15 8.18 3.93
CA TYR A 93 3.22 7.32 3.42
C TYR A 93 2.59 6.08 2.78
N VAL A 94 3.05 5.71 1.60
CA VAL A 94 2.67 4.48 0.90
C VAL A 94 3.91 3.60 0.78
N LEU A 95 4.03 2.61 1.65
CA LEU A 95 5.11 1.63 1.60
C LEU A 95 4.70 0.53 0.62
N VAL A 96 5.56 0.19 -0.31
CA VAL A 96 5.34 -0.88 -1.27
C VAL A 96 6.49 -1.88 -1.22
N SER A 97 6.16 -3.16 -1.06
CA SER A 97 7.12 -4.27 -1.00
C SER A 97 6.64 -5.48 -1.80
N VAL A 98 7.56 -6.37 -2.14
CA VAL A 98 7.20 -7.70 -2.64
C VAL A 98 6.82 -8.57 -1.47
N ARG A 99 5.58 -9.08 -1.47
CA ARG A 99 5.07 -10.00 -0.44
C ARG A 99 5.54 -11.43 -0.69
N GLY A 100 5.80 -11.77 -1.93
CA GLY A 100 6.29 -13.08 -2.35
C GLY A 100 5.80 -13.48 -3.76
N TYR A 101 6.15 -14.71 -4.12
CA TYR A 101 5.98 -15.23 -5.48
C TYR A 101 5.05 -16.44 -5.48
N ASP A 102 4.39 -16.68 -6.62
CA ASP A 102 3.60 -17.86 -6.98
C ASP A 102 2.52 -18.34 -6.00
N LYS A 103 2.26 -17.56 -4.96
CA LYS A 103 1.26 -17.83 -3.92
C LYS A 103 0.16 -16.78 -3.92
N LYS A 104 -0.97 -17.09 -3.28
CA LYS A 104 -1.99 -16.12 -2.90
C LYS A 104 -1.72 -15.65 -1.49
N PHE A 105 -1.69 -14.35 -1.30
CA PHE A 105 -1.49 -13.73 0.00
C PHE A 105 -2.77 -13.01 0.41
N LYS A 106 -3.03 -12.96 1.72
CA LYS A 106 -4.10 -12.15 2.32
C LYS A 106 -3.53 -10.80 2.72
N LYS A 107 -4.37 -9.78 2.77
CA LYS A 107 -4.01 -8.46 3.27
C LYS A 107 -3.50 -8.54 4.69
N THR A 108 -2.49 -7.74 4.99
CA THR A 108 -1.99 -7.57 6.36
C THR A 108 -2.93 -6.65 7.12
N TYR A 109 -3.34 -7.11 8.30
CA TYR A 109 -4.09 -6.29 9.27
C TYR A 109 -3.20 -5.86 10.45
N ARG A 110 -1.90 -6.09 10.32
CA ARG A 110 -0.90 -5.76 11.33
C ARG A 110 -0.76 -4.24 11.40
N ARG A 111 -0.94 -3.68 12.59
CA ARG A 111 -0.87 -2.24 12.85
C ARG A 111 0.49 -1.87 13.44
N ASP A 112 1.56 -2.23 12.75
CA ASP A 112 2.90 -1.83 13.18
C ASP A 112 3.04 -0.31 13.06
N GLU A 113 3.85 0.29 13.92
CA GLU A 113 4.23 1.69 13.79
C GLU A 113 5.01 1.93 12.47
N LEU A 114 4.92 3.13 11.92
CA LEU A 114 5.61 3.50 10.67
C LEU A 114 7.11 3.16 10.73
N LYS A 115 7.77 3.47 11.86
CA LYS A 115 9.20 3.19 12.05
C LYS A 115 9.51 1.69 11.94
N THR A 116 8.70 0.84 12.56
CA THR A 116 8.84 -0.61 12.48
C THR A 116 8.62 -1.12 11.07
N ALA A 117 7.61 -0.60 10.37
CA ALA A 117 7.31 -0.98 8.99
C ALA A 117 8.43 -0.56 8.01
N LEU A 118 9.05 0.59 8.23
CA LEU A 118 10.21 1.04 7.43
C LEU A 118 11.46 0.18 7.65
N ASN A 119 11.62 -0.40 8.83
CA ASN A 119 12.73 -1.30 9.18
C ASN A 119 12.47 -2.77 8.79
N ALA A 120 11.47 -3.07 7.97
CA ALA A 120 11.19 -4.44 7.57
C ALA A 120 12.39 -5.09 6.86
N GLY A 121 12.99 -6.11 7.51
CA GLY A 121 14.28 -6.67 7.12
C GLY A 121 14.27 -7.66 5.95
N ASN A 122 13.10 -8.10 5.46
CA ASN A 122 13.02 -9.08 4.37
C ASN A 122 12.65 -8.38 3.06
N LEU A 123 13.68 -7.90 2.37
CA LEU A 123 13.52 -7.29 1.07
C LEU A 123 13.67 -8.35 -0.03
N PHE A 124 12.85 -8.25 -1.06
CA PHE A 124 12.85 -9.16 -2.20
C PHE A 124 12.97 -8.38 -3.50
N PRO A 125 13.60 -8.94 -4.56
CA PRO A 125 13.57 -8.36 -5.90
C PRO A 125 12.16 -8.39 -6.49
N ILE A 126 11.89 -7.50 -7.45
CA ILE A 126 10.58 -7.50 -8.13
C ILE A 126 10.37 -8.71 -9.04
N TYR A 127 11.45 -9.37 -9.45
CA TYR A 127 11.42 -10.55 -10.30
C TYR A 127 12.54 -11.53 -9.94
N ARG A 128 12.27 -12.81 -10.06
CA ARG A 128 13.21 -13.94 -10.00
C ARG A 128 12.97 -14.84 -11.20
N ASP A 129 14.01 -15.53 -11.63
CA ASP A 129 13.88 -16.57 -12.66
C ASP A 129 12.90 -17.67 -12.21
N GLU A 130 12.21 -18.26 -13.17
CA GLU A 130 11.21 -19.32 -12.99
C GLU A 130 9.91 -18.91 -12.28
N VAL A 131 9.78 -17.69 -11.73
CA VAL A 131 8.51 -17.25 -11.16
C VAL A 131 7.53 -16.82 -12.24
N VAL A 132 6.27 -17.21 -12.08
CA VAL A 132 5.18 -16.86 -13.00
C VAL A 132 4.25 -15.79 -12.44
N SER A 133 4.40 -15.47 -11.16
CA SER A 133 3.62 -14.38 -10.53
C SER A 133 4.33 -13.77 -9.32
N VAL A 134 4.13 -12.47 -9.13
CA VAL A 134 4.62 -11.73 -7.97
C VAL A 134 3.47 -10.97 -7.32
N SER A 135 3.43 -10.97 -5.99
CA SER A 135 2.46 -10.22 -5.20
C SER A 135 3.14 -9.04 -4.53
N PHE A 136 2.55 -7.85 -4.68
CA PHE A 136 2.98 -6.63 -4.01
C PHE A 136 2.02 -6.32 -2.87
N GLU A 137 2.57 -5.93 -1.74
CA GLU A 137 1.84 -5.41 -0.59
C GLU A 137 2.04 -3.91 -0.50
N PHE A 138 0.96 -3.20 -0.17
CA PHE A 138 0.95 -1.78 0.09
C PHE A 138 0.49 -1.55 1.52
N MET A 139 1.23 -0.76 2.27
CA MET A 139 0.83 -0.32 3.59
C MET A 139 0.71 1.20 3.59
N PHE A 140 -0.37 1.71 4.14
CA PHE A 140 -0.70 3.13 4.15
C PHE A 140 -0.63 3.65 5.58
N TYR A 141 0.13 4.73 5.76
CA TYR A 141 0.30 5.42 7.04
C TYR A 141 -0.03 6.89 6.86
N ARG A 142 -0.96 7.41 7.65
CA ARG A 142 -1.28 8.84 7.66
C ARG A 142 -0.92 9.43 9.01
N ASN A 143 -0.12 10.50 9.02
CA ASN A 143 0.44 11.08 10.25
C ASN A 143 1.10 10.03 11.16
N GLY A 144 1.85 9.10 10.57
CA GLY A 144 2.53 8.01 11.27
C GLY A 144 1.63 6.84 11.70
N GLN A 145 0.31 6.94 11.57
CA GLN A 145 -0.64 5.89 11.96
C GLN A 145 -1.04 5.01 10.77
N PHE A 146 -1.06 3.70 10.98
CA PHE A 146 -1.53 2.74 9.98
C PHE A 146 -3.03 2.95 9.70
N ILE A 147 -3.38 3.19 8.44
CA ILE A 147 -4.76 3.39 7.99
C ILE A 147 -5.29 2.25 7.12
N GLY A 148 -4.42 1.35 6.64
CA GLY A 148 -4.86 0.21 5.84
C GLY A 148 -3.76 -0.43 5.04
N SER A 149 -4.09 -1.55 4.41
CA SER A 149 -3.20 -2.23 3.47
C SER A 149 -3.96 -2.70 2.23
N ASP A 150 -3.23 -2.89 1.16
CA ASP A 150 -3.74 -3.53 -0.05
C ASP A 150 -2.73 -4.52 -0.61
N ILE A 151 -3.19 -5.44 -1.44
CA ILE A 151 -2.34 -6.43 -2.09
C ILE A 151 -2.78 -6.62 -3.53
N ILE A 152 -1.81 -6.66 -4.44
CA ILE A 152 -2.06 -6.99 -5.84
C ILE A 152 -1.21 -8.19 -6.23
N LYS A 153 -1.69 -8.98 -7.20
CA LYS A 153 -0.95 -10.08 -7.79
C LYS A 153 -0.74 -9.81 -9.29
N CYS A 154 0.52 -9.74 -9.70
CA CYS A 154 0.93 -9.66 -11.09
C CYS A 154 1.21 -11.07 -11.58
N GLY A 155 0.32 -11.65 -12.39
CA GLY A 155 0.48 -12.98 -12.99
C GLY A 155 0.99 -12.92 -14.41
N ASN A 156 1.42 -14.07 -14.92
CA ASN A 156 1.99 -14.24 -16.27
C ASN A 156 3.18 -13.29 -16.49
N VAL A 157 4.13 -13.31 -15.54
CA VAL A 157 5.38 -12.58 -15.61
C VAL A 157 6.50 -13.50 -16.08
N SER A 158 7.40 -12.97 -16.90
CA SER A 158 8.55 -13.69 -17.47
C SER A 158 9.82 -12.85 -17.44
N SER A 159 9.73 -11.62 -16.94
CA SER A 159 10.85 -10.70 -16.81
C SER A 159 10.47 -9.55 -15.87
N ARG A 160 11.46 -8.76 -15.46
CA ARG A 160 11.28 -7.52 -14.72
C ARG A 160 10.31 -6.55 -15.43
N ASP A 161 10.46 -6.38 -16.75
CA ASP A 161 9.62 -5.47 -17.53
C ASP A 161 8.16 -5.92 -17.59
N THR A 162 7.93 -7.24 -17.70
CA THR A 162 6.56 -7.78 -17.65
C THR A 162 5.93 -7.59 -16.29
N VAL A 163 6.69 -7.66 -15.20
CA VAL A 163 6.20 -7.31 -13.85
C VAL A 163 5.74 -5.87 -13.80
N ILE A 164 6.59 -4.91 -14.20
CA ILE A 164 6.26 -3.48 -14.20
C ILE A 164 5.03 -3.19 -15.08
N LYS A 165 4.97 -3.77 -16.27
CA LYS A 165 3.80 -3.62 -17.16
C LYS A 165 2.50 -4.12 -16.50
N ARG A 166 2.53 -5.28 -15.82
CA ARG A 166 1.37 -5.84 -15.10
C ARG A 166 1.02 -5.00 -13.88
N PHE A 167 2.01 -4.58 -13.11
CA PHE A 167 1.88 -3.69 -11.97
C PHE A 167 1.12 -2.41 -12.36
N ARG A 168 1.58 -1.68 -13.38
CA ARG A 168 0.92 -0.47 -13.88
C ARG A 168 -0.53 -0.73 -14.28
N LYS A 169 -0.78 -1.79 -15.06
CA LYS A 169 -2.14 -2.13 -15.53
C LYS A 169 -3.12 -2.40 -14.38
N ILE A 170 -2.67 -3.14 -13.37
CA ILE A 170 -3.52 -3.51 -12.22
C ILE A 170 -3.73 -2.30 -11.32
N LEU A 171 -2.67 -1.56 -11.01
CA LEU A 171 -2.73 -0.42 -10.10
C LEU A 171 -3.58 0.72 -10.62
N LYS A 172 -3.52 1.05 -11.91
CA LYS A 172 -4.39 2.08 -12.50
C LYS A 172 -5.85 1.86 -12.11
N LYS A 173 -6.34 0.61 -12.23
CA LYS A 173 -7.71 0.25 -11.83
C LYS A 173 -7.91 0.23 -10.31
N ARG A 174 -6.88 -0.17 -9.56
CA ARG A 174 -6.97 -0.30 -8.11
C ARG A 174 -7.02 1.07 -7.42
N ILE A 175 -6.22 2.02 -7.87
CA ILE A 175 -6.20 3.40 -7.38
C ILE A 175 -7.59 4.02 -7.52
N GLU A 176 -8.17 4.00 -8.71
CA GLU A 176 -9.50 4.56 -8.98
C GLU A 176 -10.62 3.90 -8.15
N LYS A 177 -10.52 2.59 -7.93
CA LYS A 177 -11.60 1.84 -7.27
C LYS A 177 -11.54 1.85 -5.75
N SER A 178 -10.34 1.99 -5.17
CA SER A 178 -10.14 1.62 -3.76
C SER A 178 -9.20 2.55 -2.99
N TRP A 179 -8.40 3.38 -3.65
CA TRP A 179 -7.43 4.25 -2.97
C TRP A 179 -7.85 5.73 -3.00
N LYS A 180 -8.61 6.11 -4.01
CA LYS A 180 -9.13 7.45 -4.21
C LYS A 180 -10.41 7.75 -3.42
#